data_85fea21420bf26b4693118b4b1cde3f6
#
_entry.id   85fea21420bf26b4693118b4b1cde3f6
#
_cell.length_a   1.000
_cell.length_b   1.000
_cell.length_c   1.000
_cell.angle_alpha   90.00
_cell.angle_beta   90.00
_cell.angle_gamma   90.00
#
_symmetry.space_group_name_H-M   'P 1'
#
loop_
_entity.id
_entity.type
_entity.pdbx_description
1 polymer ?
#
loop_
_entity_poly.entity_id
_entity_poly.type
_entity_poly.pdbx_seq_one_letter_code
_entity_poly.pdbx_strand_id
1 'polypeptide(L)'
;MSFANLSAIRYYRWAGLIVVGFYAFCASGCSMTSMSQLRELTLPALSQIDMRSPGSRQEQLLVNEISDRIGVFSADRQYKLDYKFDSASVSTLSAAGSSSTLIDHNMTGTYSLSAYETGEELTSGSIEVSATSGTITSFYGREVSQQFAEERLAILLGERIHLKLQLYFFSVTTEGNTSSEIK
;
A
#
# COMPACT_ATOMS: atom_id res chain seq x y z
N MET A 1 -25.70 -51.13 43.94
CA MET A 1 -26.50 -50.21 43.10
C MET A 1 -25.68 -48.96 42.84
N SER A 2 -25.52 -48.64 41.61
CA SER A 2 -24.44 -47.98 40.89
C SER A 2 -24.37 -46.49 41.10
N PHE A 3 -23.29 -45.95 41.69
CA PHE A 3 -22.97 -44.56 41.80
C PHE A 3 -22.13 -44.00 40.63
N ALA A 4 -21.90 -44.84 39.56
CA ALA A 4 -21.01 -44.50 38.44
C ALA A 4 -21.64 -43.58 37.38
N ASN A 5 -22.95 -43.31 37.43
CA ASN A 5 -23.63 -42.62 36.31
C ASN A 5 -23.80 -41.08 36.51
N LEU A 6 -23.56 -40.56 37.71
CA LEU A 6 -23.71 -39.10 37.92
C LEU A 6 -22.49 -38.29 37.51
N SER A 7 -21.30 -38.87 37.52
CA SER A 7 -20.07 -38.19 37.12
C SER A 7 -19.97 -38.01 35.62
N ALA A 8 -20.44 -38.98 34.82
CA ALA A 8 -20.43 -38.93 33.35
C ALA A 8 -21.33 -37.81 32.82
N ILE A 9 -22.50 -37.59 33.42
CA ILE A 9 -23.45 -36.53 32.97
C ILE A 9 -22.87 -35.14 33.21
N ARG A 10 -22.12 -34.93 34.30
CA ARG A 10 -21.44 -33.65 34.54
C ARG A 10 -20.34 -33.35 33.54
N TYR A 11 -19.57 -34.35 33.11
CA TYR A 11 -18.52 -34.19 32.09
C TYR A 11 -19.11 -33.82 30.73
N TYR A 12 -20.20 -34.46 30.30
CA TYR A 12 -20.86 -34.12 29.03
C TYR A 12 -21.45 -32.71 29.01
N ARG A 13 -21.96 -32.21 30.13
CA ARG A 13 -22.47 -30.84 30.24
C ARG A 13 -21.35 -29.80 30.14
N TRP A 14 -20.19 -30.08 30.70
CA TRP A 14 -19.00 -29.20 30.61
C TRP A 14 -18.35 -29.25 29.23
N ALA A 15 -18.27 -30.40 28.62
CA ALA A 15 -17.77 -30.55 27.26
C ALA A 15 -18.66 -29.82 26.25
N GLY A 16 -19.99 -29.86 26.39
CA GLY A 16 -20.92 -29.10 25.56
C GLY A 16 -20.77 -27.60 25.67
N LEU A 17 -20.53 -27.06 26.86
CA LEU A 17 -20.30 -25.63 27.12
C LEU A 17 -18.98 -25.15 26.47
N ILE A 18 -17.93 -25.97 26.48
CA ILE A 18 -16.64 -25.64 25.85
C ILE A 18 -16.79 -25.61 24.34
N VAL A 19 -17.51 -26.56 23.75
CA VAL A 19 -17.74 -26.60 22.29
C VAL A 19 -18.57 -25.41 21.83
N VAL A 20 -19.62 -25.02 22.56
CA VAL A 20 -20.45 -23.84 22.24
C VAL A 20 -19.64 -22.55 22.41
N GLY A 21 -18.80 -22.46 23.44
CA GLY A 21 -17.89 -21.29 23.65
C GLY A 21 -16.85 -21.16 22.51
N PHE A 22 -16.32 -22.26 22.02
CA PHE A 22 -15.38 -22.26 20.90
C PHE A 22 -16.04 -21.86 19.56
N TYR A 23 -17.29 -22.29 19.36
CA TYR A 23 -18.07 -21.89 18.18
C TYR A 23 -18.44 -20.40 18.20
N ALA A 24 -18.78 -19.85 19.35
CA ALA A 24 -19.06 -18.42 19.51
C ALA A 24 -17.82 -17.55 19.27
N PHE A 25 -16.64 -18.03 19.62
CA PHE A 25 -15.36 -17.32 19.39
C PHE A 25 -14.93 -17.34 17.91
N CYS A 26 -15.25 -18.39 17.17
CA CYS A 26 -15.00 -18.46 15.73
C CYS A 26 -15.98 -17.60 14.90
N ALA A 27 -17.16 -17.30 15.43
CA ALA A 27 -18.17 -16.48 14.74
C ALA A 27 -17.89 -14.95 14.82
N SER A 28 -17.01 -14.50 15.72
CA SER A 28 -16.48 -13.12 15.72
C SER A 28 -15.37 -12.96 14.67
N GLY A 29 -15.61 -13.47 13.44
CA GLY A 29 -14.75 -13.24 12.30
C GLY A 29 -14.60 -11.73 12.08
N CYS A 30 -13.37 -11.24 12.20
CA CYS A 30 -13.01 -9.90 11.77
C CYS A 30 -13.61 -9.70 10.38
N SER A 31 -14.47 -8.71 10.21
CA SER A 31 -14.93 -8.27 8.90
C SER A 31 -13.73 -7.66 8.18
N MET A 32 -12.92 -8.51 7.53
CA MET A 32 -11.87 -8.04 6.64
C MET A 32 -12.56 -7.35 5.47
N THR A 33 -12.51 -6.03 5.47
CA THR A 33 -12.91 -5.22 4.32
C THR A 33 -12.14 -5.75 3.12
N SER A 34 -12.83 -6.28 2.12
CA SER A 34 -12.17 -6.83 0.95
C SER A 34 -11.51 -5.70 0.16
N MET A 35 -10.39 -5.99 -0.52
CA MET A 35 -9.69 -4.99 -1.34
C MET A 35 -10.58 -4.39 -2.43
N SER A 36 -11.60 -5.12 -2.88
CA SER A 36 -12.60 -4.61 -3.84
C SER A 36 -13.50 -3.55 -3.21
N GLN A 37 -13.97 -3.75 -1.98
CA GLN A 37 -14.77 -2.76 -1.25
C GLN A 37 -13.97 -1.49 -0.95
N LEU A 38 -12.71 -1.65 -0.54
CA LEU A 38 -11.80 -0.52 -0.35
C LEU A 38 -11.69 0.31 -1.63
N ARG A 39 -11.50 -0.33 -2.77
CA ARG A 39 -11.41 0.33 -4.06
C ARG A 39 -12.71 1.06 -4.44
N GLU A 40 -13.86 0.42 -4.32
CA GLU A 40 -15.15 1.04 -4.63
C GLU A 40 -15.44 2.29 -3.81
N LEU A 41 -15.11 2.28 -2.52
CA LEU A 41 -15.32 3.42 -1.62
C LEU A 41 -14.38 4.59 -1.89
N THR A 42 -13.15 4.32 -2.32
CA THR A 42 -12.12 5.36 -2.48
C THR A 42 -11.98 5.87 -3.91
N LEU A 43 -12.44 5.10 -4.91
CA LEU A 43 -12.29 5.44 -6.32
C LEU A 43 -12.90 6.81 -6.70
N PRO A 44 -14.10 7.21 -6.21
CA PRO A 44 -14.66 8.52 -6.52
C PRO A 44 -13.76 9.67 -6.11
N ALA A 45 -13.17 9.62 -4.91
CA ALA A 45 -12.25 10.65 -4.43
C ALA A 45 -10.91 10.61 -5.17
N LEU A 46 -10.36 9.42 -5.41
CA LEU A 46 -9.12 9.25 -6.16
C LEU A 46 -9.24 9.77 -7.61
N SER A 47 -10.41 9.63 -8.24
CA SER A 47 -10.63 10.12 -9.60
C SER A 47 -10.61 11.65 -9.71
N GLN A 48 -10.75 12.37 -8.61
CA GLN A 48 -10.77 13.84 -8.55
C GLN A 48 -9.38 14.45 -8.27
N ILE A 49 -8.33 13.63 -8.25
CA ILE A 49 -6.96 14.09 -8.03
C ILE A 49 -6.41 14.69 -9.33
N ASP A 50 -5.84 15.89 -9.20
CA ASP A 50 -4.99 16.48 -10.23
C ASP A 50 -3.53 16.19 -9.95
N MET A 51 -2.78 15.80 -10.97
CA MET A 51 -1.36 15.48 -10.87
C MET A 51 -0.55 16.40 -11.78
N ARG A 52 0.61 16.83 -11.29
CA ARG A 52 1.56 17.61 -12.07
C ARG A 52 2.00 16.84 -13.33
N SER A 53 2.16 17.55 -14.44
CA SER A 53 2.75 16.97 -15.64
C SER A 53 4.16 16.47 -15.38
N PRO A 54 4.51 15.25 -15.81
CA PRO A 54 5.82 14.67 -15.58
C PRO A 54 6.91 15.40 -16.38
N GLY A 55 8.05 15.68 -15.75
CA GLY A 55 9.22 16.31 -16.36
C GLY A 55 10.33 15.32 -16.74
N SER A 56 10.24 14.06 -16.28
CA SER A 56 11.22 13.01 -16.55
C SER A 56 10.55 11.68 -16.91
N ARG A 57 11.34 10.73 -17.41
CA ARG A 57 10.87 9.37 -17.70
C ARG A 57 10.38 8.65 -16.45
N GLN A 58 11.11 8.78 -15.35
CA GLN A 58 10.74 8.17 -14.07
C GLN A 58 9.44 8.78 -13.53
N GLU A 59 9.29 10.12 -13.60
CA GLU A 59 8.03 10.79 -13.23
C GLU A 59 6.86 10.30 -14.09
N GLN A 60 7.08 10.11 -15.39
CA GLN A 60 6.05 9.61 -16.29
C GLN A 60 5.60 8.20 -15.90
N LEU A 61 6.54 7.32 -15.57
CA LEU A 61 6.22 5.95 -15.13
C LEU A 61 5.44 5.96 -13.80
N LEU A 62 5.84 6.80 -12.85
CA LEU A 62 5.14 6.99 -11.59
C LEU A 62 3.69 7.48 -11.81
N VAL A 63 3.51 8.53 -12.63
CA VAL A 63 2.18 9.09 -12.93
C VAL A 63 1.32 8.07 -13.68
N ASN A 64 1.88 7.36 -14.65
CA ASN A 64 1.16 6.32 -15.38
C ASN A 64 0.68 5.22 -14.44
N GLU A 65 1.56 4.73 -13.53
CA GLU A 65 1.20 3.71 -12.55
C GLU A 65 0.03 4.14 -11.65
N ILE A 66 0.06 5.38 -11.14
CA ILE A 66 -1.04 5.93 -10.34
C ILE A 66 -2.30 6.03 -11.20
N SER A 67 -2.18 6.53 -12.44
CA SER A 67 -3.30 6.72 -13.37
C SER A 67 -3.96 5.40 -13.76
N ASP A 68 -3.18 4.37 -14.04
CA ASP A 68 -3.68 3.05 -14.42
C ASP A 68 -4.48 2.39 -13.28
N ARG A 69 -4.09 2.65 -12.04
CA ARG A 69 -4.79 2.15 -10.86
C ARG A 69 -6.08 2.91 -10.56
N ILE A 70 -6.11 4.22 -10.82
CA ILE A 70 -7.30 5.06 -10.66
C ILE A 70 -8.27 4.79 -11.82
N GLY A 71 -7.78 4.69 -13.03
CA GLY A 71 -8.55 4.50 -14.26
C GLY A 71 -9.01 5.83 -14.84
N VAL A 72 -10.31 6.12 -14.76
CA VAL A 72 -10.88 7.34 -15.35
C VAL A 72 -10.86 8.50 -14.36
N PHE A 73 -10.26 9.60 -14.77
CA PHE A 73 -10.27 10.84 -13.98
C PHE A 73 -11.55 11.63 -14.21
N SER A 74 -12.07 12.20 -13.14
CA SER A 74 -13.18 13.15 -13.19
C SER A 74 -12.74 14.49 -13.80
N ALA A 75 -13.64 15.20 -14.44
CA ALA A 75 -13.41 16.58 -14.86
C ALA A 75 -13.39 17.54 -13.65
N ASP A 76 -14.06 17.19 -12.58
CA ASP A 76 -14.09 17.94 -11.31
C ASP A 76 -12.86 17.57 -10.48
N ARG A 77 -11.93 18.54 -10.36
CA ARG A 77 -10.67 18.37 -9.63
C ARG A 77 -10.82 18.99 -8.25
N GLN A 78 -10.85 18.14 -7.22
CA GLN A 78 -10.96 18.60 -5.83
C GLN A 78 -9.66 18.48 -5.06
N TYR A 79 -8.71 17.70 -5.54
CA TYR A 79 -7.45 17.42 -4.88
C TYR A 79 -6.28 17.65 -5.82
N LYS A 80 -5.15 18.07 -5.26
CA LYS A 80 -3.89 18.21 -5.98
C LYS A 80 -2.83 17.34 -5.33
N LEU A 81 -2.18 16.49 -6.11
CA LEU A 81 -1.07 15.65 -5.68
C LEU A 81 0.25 16.23 -6.18
N ASP A 82 1.05 16.70 -5.25
CA ASP A 82 2.45 17.07 -5.50
C ASP A 82 3.35 15.91 -5.02
N TYR A 83 4.40 15.63 -5.79
CA TYR A 83 5.36 14.57 -5.48
C TYR A 83 6.77 14.99 -5.89
N LYS A 84 7.77 14.48 -5.18
CA LYS A 84 9.19 14.59 -5.49
C LYS A 84 9.86 13.29 -5.12
N PHE A 85 10.94 12.94 -5.79
CA PHE A 85 11.75 11.80 -5.43
C PHE A 85 13.22 12.04 -5.73
N ASP A 86 14.06 11.39 -4.95
CA ASP A 86 15.51 11.31 -5.13
C ASP A 86 15.92 9.85 -5.23
N SER A 87 16.87 9.57 -6.12
CA SER A 87 17.43 8.22 -6.30
C SER A 87 18.88 8.18 -5.84
N ALA A 88 19.25 7.12 -5.14
CA ALA A 88 20.60 6.83 -4.73
C ALA A 88 20.95 5.37 -5.05
N SER A 89 22.19 5.12 -5.47
CA SER A 89 22.69 3.77 -5.68
C SER A 89 23.91 3.52 -4.77
N VAL A 90 23.92 2.38 -4.10
CA VAL A 90 25.00 1.95 -3.24
C VAL A 90 25.51 0.59 -3.71
N SER A 91 26.80 0.49 -3.99
CA SER A 91 27.42 -0.80 -4.29
C SER A 91 27.58 -1.60 -3.00
N THR A 92 26.89 -2.72 -2.89
CA THR A 92 27.09 -3.68 -1.80
C THR A 92 28.15 -4.69 -2.21
N LEU A 93 29.11 -4.91 -1.31
CA LEU A 93 30.22 -5.83 -1.54
C LEU A 93 29.72 -7.27 -1.74
N SER A 94 30.25 -7.90 -2.77
CA SER A 94 30.07 -9.33 -3.02
C SER A 94 30.63 -10.18 -1.88
N ALA A 95 29.98 -11.32 -1.63
CA ALA A 95 30.54 -12.37 -0.78
C ALA A 95 31.93 -12.79 -1.29
N ALA A 96 32.85 -12.98 -0.38
CA ALA A 96 34.23 -13.36 -0.67
C ALA A 96 34.28 -14.54 -1.67
N GLY A 97 34.87 -14.31 -2.85
CA GLY A 97 35.10 -15.35 -3.87
C GLY A 97 34.22 -15.31 -5.11
N SER A 98 33.22 -14.46 -5.19
CA SER A 98 32.42 -14.29 -6.41
C SER A 98 32.75 -12.97 -7.12
N SER A 99 32.84 -13.01 -8.45
CA SER A 99 33.08 -11.83 -9.29
C SER A 99 31.81 -10.99 -9.53
N SER A 100 30.70 -11.30 -8.88
CA SER A 100 29.46 -10.56 -9.03
C SER A 100 29.27 -9.58 -7.87
N THR A 101 29.24 -8.31 -8.18
CA THR A 101 28.86 -7.24 -7.23
C THR A 101 27.36 -6.97 -7.39
N LEU A 102 26.66 -6.86 -6.28
CA LEU A 102 25.27 -6.40 -6.29
C LEU A 102 25.28 -4.88 -6.08
N ILE A 103 24.38 -4.20 -6.75
CA ILE A 103 24.14 -2.77 -6.58
C ILE A 103 22.73 -2.62 -6.06
N ASP A 104 22.61 -2.01 -4.90
CA ASP A 104 21.31 -1.64 -4.33
C ASP A 104 20.96 -0.22 -4.79
N HIS A 105 19.81 -0.11 -5.41
CA HIS A 105 19.22 1.16 -5.83
C HIS A 105 18.10 1.49 -4.87
N ASN A 106 18.15 2.67 -4.28
CA ASN A 106 17.13 3.19 -3.38
C ASN A 106 16.52 4.43 -4.00
N MET A 107 15.21 4.55 -3.90
CA MET A 107 14.48 5.75 -4.28
C MET A 107 13.60 6.19 -3.11
N THR A 108 13.78 7.43 -2.68
CA THR A 108 12.95 8.05 -1.63
C THR A 108 12.04 9.07 -2.28
N GLY A 109 10.74 8.87 -2.14
CA GLY A 109 9.71 9.78 -2.63
C GLY A 109 8.97 10.45 -1.49
N THR A 110 8.71 11.74 -1.65
CA THR A 110 7.79 12.49 -0.81
C THR A 110 6.55 12.85 -1.61
N TYR A 111 5.39 12.79 -0.97
CA TYR A 111 4.13 13.20 -1.58
C TYR A 111 3.36 14.11 -0.61
N SER A 112 2.57 15.01 -1.17
CA SER A 112 1.64 15.88 -0.45
C SER A 112 0.35 15.97 -1.26
N LEU A 113 -0.76 15.67 -0.61
CA LEU A 113 -2.12 15.85 -1.15
C LEU A 113 -2.73 17.08 -0.52
N SER A 114 -3.18 18.02 -1.32
CA SER A 114 -3.82 19.25 -0.88
C SER A 114 -5.20 19.41 -1.52
N ALA A 115 -6.07 20.17 -0.87
CA ALA A 115 -7.34 20.60 -1.45
C ALA A 115 -7.08 21.56 -2.62
N TYR A 116 -7.73 21.32 -3.76
CA TYR A 116 -7.45 22.06 -5.00
C TYR A 116 -7.74 23.56 -4.87
N GLU A 117 -8.86 23.94 -4.22
CA GLU A 117 -9.28 25.33 -4.11
C GLU A 117 -8.54 26.11 -3.01
N THR A 118 -8.34 25.47 -1.84
CA THR A 118 -7.79 26.16 -0.66
C THR A 118 -6.27 26.03 -0.57
N GLY A 119 -5.69 25.01 -1.21
CA GLY A 119 -4.28 24.66 -1.06
C GLY A 119 -3.94 24.06 0.32
N GLU A 120 -4.93 23.78 1.16
CA GLU A 120 -4.72 23.15 2.47
C GLU A 120 -4.15 21.74 2.30
N GLU A 121 -3.06 21.44 3.00
CA GLU A 121 -2.47 20.10 3.01
C GLU A 121 -3.35 19.15 3.81
N LEU A 122 -3.83 18.12 3.15
CA LEU A 122 -4.70 17.09 3.72
C LEU A 122 -3.92 15.91 4.27
N THR A 123 -2.90 15.49 3.55
CA THR A 123 -1.99 14.42 3.97
C THR A 123 -0.68 14.52 3.22
N SER A 124 0.40 14.13 3.88
CA SER A 124 1.72 14.04 3.27
C SER A 124 2.52 12.86 3.84
N GLY A 125 3.58 12.49 3.18
CA GLY A 125 4.43 11.42 3.66
C GLY A 125 5.67 11.20 2.82
N SER A 126 6.56 10.35 3.36
CA SER A 126 7.74 9.87 2.67
C SER A 126 7.69 8.35 2.53
N ILE A 127 8.14 7.86 1.39
CA ILE A 127 8.15 6.44 1.04
C ILE A 127 9.54 6.11 0.48
N GLU A 128 10.14 5.06 0.98
CA GLU A 128 11.37 4.50 0.46
C GLU A 128 11.07 3.16 -0.25
N VAL A 129 11.64 3.01 -1.43
CA VAL A 129 11.60 1.76 -2.21
C VAL A 129 13.01 1.38 -2.62
N SER A 130 13.29 0.08 -2.68
CA SER A 130 14.60 -0.44 -3.04
C SER A 130 14.50 -1.56 -4.07
N ALA A 131 15.53 -1.65 -4.91
CA ALA A 131 15.70 -2.73 -5.88
C ALA A 131 17.18 -3.06 -6.01
N THR A 132 17.51 -4.34 -6.15
CA THR A 132 18.88 -4.80 -6.32
C THR A 132 19.10 -5.20 -7.79
N SER A 133 20.22 -4.77 -8.36
CA SER A 133 20.70 -5.20 -9.68
C SER A 133 22.04 -5.91 -9.57
N GLY A 134 22.28 -6.87 -10.45
CA GLY A 134 23.60 -7.51 -10.60
C GLY A 134 24.52 -6.66 -11.47
N THR A 135 25.83 -6.63 -11.14
CA THR A 135 26.81 -6.01 -12.03
C THR A 135 27.07 -6.90 -13.24
N ILE A 136 26.94 -6.29 -14.39
CA ILE A 136 27.36 -6.84 -15.67
C ILE A 136 28.73 -6.27 -16.00
N THR A 137 29.64 -7.08 -16.55
CA THR A 137 31.03 -6.69 -16.87
C THR A 137 31.14 -5.60 -17.92
N SER A 138 30.15 -5.46 -18.82
CA SER A 138 30.17 -4.42 -19.84
C SER A 138 29.63 -3.09 -19.31
N PHE A 139 30.27 -1.99 -19.71
CA PHE A 139 29.83 -0.64 -19.34
C PHE A 139 28.38 -0.36 -19.77
N TYR A 140 28.05 -0.67 -21.03
CA TYR A 140 26.70 -0.53 -21.56
C TYR A 140 25.67 -1.35 -20.79
N GLY A 141 26.00 -2.60 -20.44
CA GLY A 141 25.10 -3.44 -19.66
C GLY A 141 24.80 -2.87 -18.27
N ARG A 142 25.78 -2.22 -17.63
CA ARG A 142 25.57 -1.56 -16.33
C ARG A 142 24.65 -0.37 -16.45
N GLU A 143 24.84 0.49 -17.41
CA GLU A 143 24.00 1.66 -17.68
C GLU A 143 22.54 1.25 -17.88
N VAL A 144 22.30 0.27 -18.77
CA VAL A 144 20.96 -0.25 -19.04
C VAL A 144 20.34 -0.92 -17.81
N SER A 145 21.12 -1.68 -17.04
CA SER A 145 20.64 -2.33 -15.82
C SER A 145 20.25 -1.30 -14.74
N GLN A 146 21.03 -0.22 -14.60
CA GLN A 146 20.72 0.87 -13.69
C GLN A 146 19.43 1.58 -14.13
N GLN A 147 19.29 1.94 -15.38
CA GLN A 147 18.09 2.57 -15.91
C GLN A 147 16.84 1.74 -15.66
N PHE A 148 16.88 0.44 -15.92
CA PHE A 148 15.75 -0.46 -15.62
C PHE A 148 15.44 -0.55 -14.13
N ALA A 149 16.47 -0.52 -13.26
CA ALA A 149 16.26 -0.52 -11.82
C ALA A 149 15.53 0.77 -11.38
N GLU A 150 15.97 1.93 -11.87
CA GLU A 150 15.34 3.22 -11.60
C GLU A 150 13.89 3.30 -12.12
N GLU A 151 13.63 2.82 -13.35
CA GLU A 151 12.28 2.76 -13.90
C GLU A 151 11.35 1.87 -13.05
N ARG A 152 11.84 0.72 -12.61
CA ARG A 152 11.10 -0.18 -11.73
C ARG A 152 10.81 0.45 -10.36
N LEU A 153 11.79 1.18 -9.79
CA LEU A 153 11.59 1.90 -8.53
C LEU A 153 10.53 2.99 -8.66
N ALA A 154 10.49 3.72 -9.77
CA ALA A 154 9.46 4.73 -10.02
C ALA A 154 8.06 4.11 -10.08
N ILE A 155 7.89 2.95 -10.70
CA ILE A 155 6.63 2.20 -10.72
C ILE A 155 6.25 1.76 -9.29
N LEU A 156 7.17 1.17 -8.54
CA LEU A 156 6.92 0.75 -7.15
C LEU A 156 6.56 1.94 -6.25
N LEU A 157 7.21 3.09 -6.45
CA LEU A 157 6.89 4.31 -5.72
C LEU A 157 5.47 4.79 -6.03
N GLY A 158 5.07 4.80 -7.30
CA GLY A 158 3.71 5.12 -7.73
C GLY A 158 2.66 4.21 -7.10
N GLU A 159 2.92 2.90 -7.07
CA GLU A 159 2.07 1.91 -6.39
C GLU A 159 1.92 2.23 -4.89
N ARG A 160 3.02 2.53 -4.21
CA ARG A 160 3.00 2.84 -2.77
C ARG A 160 2.30 4.15 -2.46
N ILE A 161 2.49 5.19 -3.29
CA ILE A 161 1.77 6.46 -3.15
C ILE A 161 0.27 6.22 -3.32
N HIS A 162 -0.14 5.52 -4.39
CA HIS A 162 -1.55 5.19 -4.61
C HIS A 162 -2.17 4.47 -3.40
N LEU A 163 -1.49 3.48 -2.84
CA LEU A 163 -1.96 2.77 -1.65
C LEU A 163 -2.13 3.70 -0.44
N LYS A 164 -1.20 4.63 -0.22
CA LYS A 164 -1.29 5.62 0.87
C LYS A 164 -2.49 6.56 0.69
N LEU A 165 -2.72 7.05 -0.53
CA LEU A 165 -3.88 7.86 -0.85
C LEU A 165 -5.20 7.11 -0.65
N GLN A 166 -5.24 5.85 -1.06
CA GLN A 166 -6.39 4.98 -0.88
C GLN A 166 -6.73 4.77 0.61
N LEU A 167 -5.71 4.54 1.44
CA LEU A 167 -5.89 4.40 2.90
C LEU A 167 -6.36 5.71 3.53
N TYR A 168 -5.84 6.86 3.09
CA TYR A 168 -6.28 8.16 3.56
C TYR A 168 -7.77 8.38 3.27
N PHE A 169 -8.21 8.23 2.03
CA PHE A 169 -9.61 8.43 1.67
C PHE A 169 -10.54 7.42 2.35
N PHE A 170 -10.06 6.20 2.58
CA PHE A 170 -10.82 5.22 3.35
C PHE A 170 -11.02 5.66 4.80
N SER A 171 -9.99 6.19 5.47
CA SER A 171 -10.11 6.68 6.85
C SER A 171 -11.10 7.83 6.95
N VAL A 172 -11.03 8.80 6.03
CA VAL A 172 -11.96 9.95 5.98
C VAL A 172 -13.41 9.50 5.77
N THR A 173 -13.64 8.54 4.88
CA THR A 173 -14.98 8.01 4.60
C THR A 173 -15.56 7.27 5.81
N THR A 174 -14.72 6.55 6.55
CA THR A 174 -15.13 5.79 7.73
C THR A 174 -15.45 6.71 8.90
N GLU A 175 -14.67 7.75 9.14
CA GLU A 175 -14.89 8.74 10.19
C GLU A 175 -16.16 9.56 9.92
N GLY A 176 -16.41 9.93 8.67
CA GLY A 176 -17.63 10.64 8.26
C GLY A 176 -18.90 9.84 8.53
N ASN A 177 -18.88 8.52 8.34
CA ASN A 177 -20.02 7.64 8.62
C ASN A 177 -20.29 7.46 10.11
N THR A 178 -19.25 7.37 10.93
CA THR A 178 -19.40 7.20 12.39
C THR A 178 -20.01 8.44 13.03
N SER A 179 -19.74 9.63 12.50
CA SER A 179 -20.28 10.89 13.01
C SER A 179 -21.77 11.10 12.67
N SER A 180 -22.29 10.41 11.66
CA SER A 180 -23.71 10.51 11.24
C SER A 180 -24.64 9.57 12.00
N GLU A 181 -24.14 8.53 12.64
CA GLU A 181 -24.93 7.57 13.41
C GLU A 181 -25.22 7.98 14.88
N ILE A 182 -24.56 9.05 15.37
CA ILE A 182 -24.69 9.51 16.79
C ILE A 182 -25.68 10.68 16.92
N LYS A 183 -26.44 10.99 15.91
CA LYS A 183 -27.42 12.09 15.93
C LYS A 183 -28.89 11.54 15.89
#